data_58df4ccf77d36ec6ae6fd9c860ee18d8
#
_entry.id   58df4ccf77d36ec6ae6fd9c860ee18d8
#
_cell.length_a   1.000
_cell.length_b   1.000
_cell.length_c   1.000
_cell.angle_alpha   90.00
_cell.angle_beta   90.00
_cell.angle_gamma   90.00
#
_symmetry.space_group_name_H-M   'P 1'
#
loop_
_entity.id
_entity.type
_entity.pdbx_description
1 polymer ?
#
loop_
_entity_poly.entity_id
_entity_poly.type
_entity_poly.pdbx_seq_one_letter_code
_entity_poly.pdbx_strand_id
1 'polypeptide(L)'
;ARRSFAVATGFGLASILSVIVLGDESGFVTGQVQKVKLAAMEAHWETDEAPSALTLFGFPDQEGQKTDAAIKIPCVGGLIITRSIDTPVPGIKQLVAENEDRIRSGMIAYGLLEKLRQGDRSDSLKAAFKERQNDLGYGLLLKRYTPQVVDATETQIKQAALDTIPGVAPMFWAFRIMVGLGFMLLALIAVAFYYCCTRVFDQKKWLLKLLIIALPAPWIAIELGWFVAEYGRQPWTIGGVLPTFLSTSTLTAGDLIGSIFGLVLIYTVLLVAEVYLMMKFVRRGPSSLHTGRYHFEHDAVS
;
A
#
# COMPACT_ATOMS: atom_id res chain seq x y z
N ALA A 1 20.10 28.80 10.30
CA ALA A 1 19.44 27.63 10.88
C ALA A 1 17.97 27.91 11.27
N ARG A 2 17.64 28.92 12.11
CA ARG A 2 16.25 29.18 12.58
C ARG A 2 15.27 29.43 11.42
N ARG A 3 15.62 30.33 10.48
CA ARG A 3 14.77 30.64 9.30
C ARG A 3 14.57 29.41 8.42
N SER A 4 15.63 28.69 8.12
CA SER A 4 15.56 27.48 7.31
C SER A 4 14.68 26.40 7.96
N PHE A 5 14.77 26.26 9.28
CA PHE A 5 13.95 25.31 10.02
C PHE A 5 12.46 25.72 10.02
N ALA A 6 12.15 27.00 10.21
CA ALA A 6 10.77 27.49 10.13
C ALA A 6 10.16 27.27 8.74
N VAL A 7 10.93 27.52 7.67
CA VAL A 7 10.50 27.23 6.30
C VAL A 7 10.29 25.73 6.11
N ALA A 8 11.22 24.89 6.57
CA ALA A 8 11.13 23.43 6.46
C ALA A 8 9.90 22.86 7.19
N THR A 9 9.57 23.36 8.38
CA THR A 9 8.37 22.91 9.11
C THR A 9 7.08 23.35 8.42
N GLY A 10 7.04 24.54 7.83
CA GLY A 10 5.91 25.01 7.03
C GLY A 10 5.66 24.14 5.79
N PHE A 11 6.72 23.86 5.01
CA PHE A 11 6.63 22.95 3.87
C PHE A 11 6.30 21.51 4.31
N GLY A 12 6.86 21.04 5.43
CA GLY A 12 6.53 19.73 6.01
C GLY A 12 5.05 19.57 6.32
N LEU A 13 4.43 20.60 6.95
CA LEU A 13 2.97 20.61 7.19
C LEU A 13 2.18 20.54 5.89
N ALA A 14 2.51 21.40 4.91
CA ALA A 14 1.83 21.43 3.63
C ALA A 14 1.96 20.08 2.91
N SER A 15 3.14 19.46 2.95
CA SER A 15 3.39 18.14 2.36
C SER A 15 2.54 17.05 3.00
N ILE A 16 2.52 16.96 4.35
CA ILE A 16 1.74 15.93 5.05
C ILE A 16 0.25 16.11 4.80
N LEU A 17 -0.27 17.35 4.84
CA LEU A 17 -1.67 17.62 4.53
C LEU A 17 -2.02 17.21 3.09
N SER A 18 -1.14 17.48 2.13
CA SER A 18 -1.32 17.06 0.74
C SER A 18 -1.35 15.53 0.62
N VAL A 19 -0.46 14.82 1.33
CA VAL A 19 -0.42 13.35 1.35
C VAL A 19 -1.70 12.78 1.96
N ILE A 20 -2.26 13.40 3.01
CA ILE A 20 -3.53 12.96 3.61
C ILE A 20 -4.67 13.07 2.60
N VAL A 21 -4.80 14.21 1.91
CA VAL A 21 -5.86 14.41 0.90
C VAL A 21 -5.73 13.44 -0.27
N LEU A 22 -4.52 13.28 -0.81
CA LEU A 22 -4.26 12.35 -1.91
C LEU A 22 -4.41 10.88 -1.47
N GLY A 23 -4.05 10.57 -0.23
CA GLY A 23 -4.22 9.24 0.37
C GLY A 23 -5.67 8.86 0.56
N ASP A 24 -6.52 9.81 0.99
CA ASP A 24 -7.97 9.62 1.10
C ASP A 24 -8.58 9.27 -0.27
N GLU A 25 -8.25 10.04 -1.31
CA GLU A 25 -8.71 9.76 -2.68
C GLU A 25 -8.23 8.40 -3.20
N SER A 26 -6.96 8.07 -2.96
CA SER A 26 -6.39 6.76 -3.32
C SER A 26 -7.09 5.61 -2.57
N GLY A 27 -7.42 5.81 -1.29
CA GLY A 27 -8.17 4.86 -0.48
C GLY A 27 -9.57 4.61 -1.03
N PHE A 28 -10.28 5.68 -1.39
CA PHE A 28 -11.62 5.61 -1.98
C PHE A 28 -11.61 4.85 -3.32
N VAL A 29 -10.69 5.17 -4.24
CA VAL A 29 -10.54 4.45 -5.51
C VAL A 29 -10.18 2.97 -5.27
N THR A 30 -9.31 2.68 -4.29
CA THR A 30 -8.97 1.30 -3.91
C THR A 30 -10.21 0.53 -3.46
N GLY A 31 -11.11 1.16 -2.71
CA GLY A 31 -12.39 0.58 -2.28
C GLY A 31 -13.30 0.20 -3.44
N GLN A 32 -13.24 0.93 -4.55
CA GLN A 32 -14.02 0.63 -5.74
C GLN A 32 -13.42 -0.48 -6.62
N VAL A 33 -12.10 -0.48 -6.83
CA VAL A 33 -11.42 -1.37 -7.78
C VAL A 33 -10.78 -2.60 -7.13
N GLN A 34 -10.41 -2.53 -5.84
CA GLN A 34 -9.70 -3.58 -5.11
C GLN A 34 -10.40 -3.88 -3.77
N LYS A 35 -11.68 -4.25 -3.84
CA LYS A 35 -12.52 -4.48 -2.65
C LYS A 35 -11.91 -5.47 -1.66
N VAL A 36 -11.32 -6.57 -2.14
CA VAL A 36 -10.67 -7.59 -1.30
C VAL A 36 -9.51 -7.01 -0.50
N LYS A 37 -8.68 -6.18 -1.13
CA LYS A 37 -7.57 -5.49 -0.48
C LYS A 37 -8.06 -4.58 0.64
N LEU A 38 -9.11 -3.80 0.37
CA LEU A 38 -9.69 -2.91 1.36
C LEU A 38 -10.30 -3.69 2.53
N ALA A 39 -11.07 -4.74 2.25
CA ALA A 39 -11.64 -5.61 3.29
C ALA A 39 -10.55 -6.25 4.16
N ALA A 40 -9.40 -6.65 3.58
CA ALA A 40 -8.26 -7.17 4.32
C ALA A 40 -7.56 -6.10 5.17
N MET A 41 -7.40 -4.87 4.66
CA MET A 41 -6.82 -3.74 5.42
C MET A 41 -7.67 -3.38 6.64
N GLU A 42 -8.99 -3.49 6.52
CA GLU A 42 -9.94 -3.15 7.59
C GLU A 42 -10.34 -4.36 8.44
N ALA A 43 -9.90 -5.57 8.08
CA ALA A 43 -10.28 -6.85 8.70
C ALA A 43 -11.81 -7.01 8.79
N HIS A 44 -12.51 -6.64 7.71
CA HIS A 44 -13.95 -6.79 7.57
C HIS A 44 -14.26 -8.22 7.10
N TRP A 45 -14.56 -9.10 8.05
CA TRP A 45 -14.85 -10.52 7.75
C TRP A 45 -16.24 -10.72 7.19
N GLU A 46 -17.21 -9.98 7.69
CA GLU A 46 -18.61 -10.02 7.26
C GLU A 46 -19.01 -8.67 6.69
N THR A 47 -20.04 -8.63 5.87
CA THR A 47 -20.56 -7.38 5.34
C THR A 47 -21.10 -6.54 6.49
N ASP A 48 -20.52 -5.36 6.68
CA ASP A 48 -21.01 -4.39 7.63
C ASP A 48 -22.20 -3.65 7.00
N GLU A 49 -23.37 -3.76 7.64
CA GLU A 49 -24.52 -2.92 7.29
C GLU A 49 -24.21 -1.45 7.57
N ALA A 50 -24.88 -0.56 6.83
CA ALA A 50 -24.73 0.86 7.03
C ALA A 50 -25.35 1.31 8.37
N PRO A 51 -24.67 2.19 9.12
CA PRO A 51 -23.37 2.80 8.88
C PRO A 51 -22.18 1.94 9.32
N SER A 52 -21.28 1.63 8.40
CA SER A 52 -20.11 0.79 8.68
C SER A 52 -19.15 1.44 9.68
N ALA A 53 -18.64 0.63 10.60
CA ALA A 53 -17.68 1.07 11.61
C ALA A 53 -16.23 0.91 11.13
N LEU A 54 -15.34 1.81 11.57
CA LEU A 54 -13.90 1.69 11.37
C LEU A 54 -13.29 0.89 12.53
N THR A 55 -12.62 -0.21 12.24
CA THR A 55 -11.85 -0.94 13.24
C THR A 55 -10.52 -0.21 13.48
N LEU A 56 -10.37 0.49 14.59
CA LEU A 56 -9.14 1.21 14.90
C LEU A 56 -8.02 0.28 15.37
N PHE A 57 -8.35 -0.68 16.21
CA PHE A 57 -7.43 -1.64 16.81
C PHE A 57 -8.10 -3.02 16.92
N GLY A 58 -7.33 -4.10 16.82
CA GLY A 58 -7.82 -5.46 16.97
C GLY A 58 -6.78 -6.48 16.53
N PHE A 59 -7.01 -7.73 16.82
CA PHE A 59 -6.15 -8.85 16.42
C PHE A 59 -6.91 -9.71 15.41
N PRO A 60 -6.67 -9.52 14.09
CA PRO A 60 -7.30 -10.35 13.06
C PRO A 60 -6.80 -11.79 13.14
N ASP A 61 -7.74 -12.71 13.21
CA ASP A 61 -7.53 -14.16 13.12
C ASP A 61 -8.06 -14.65 11.76
N GLN A 62 -7.16 -15.07 10.88
CA GLN A 62 -7.50 -15.50 9.53
C GLN A 62 -8.15 -16.88 9.51
N GLU A 63 -7.77 -17.79 10.43
CA GLU A 63 -8.35 -19.12 10.51
C GLU A 63 -9.77 -19.06 11.12
N GLY A 64 -9.94 -18.30 12.20
CA GLY A 64 -11.23 -18.06 12.83
C GLY A 64 -12.12 -17.06 12.06
N GLN A 65 -11.62 -16.38 11.06
CA GLN A 65 -12.31 -15.35 10.28
C GLN A 65 -13.02 -14.31 11.16
N LYS A 66 -12.30 -13.82 12.17
CA LYS A 66 -12.78 -12.85 13.17
C LYS A 66 -11.67 -11.90 13.58
N THR A 67 -12.04 -10.83 14.25
CA THR A 67 -11.08 -9.90 14.85
C THR A 67 -11.31 -9.84 16.36
N ASP A 68 -10.37 -10.36 17.14
CA ASP A 68 -10.45 -10.35 18.59
C ASP A 68 -10.08 -8.96 19.16
N ALA A 69 -10.64 -8.61 20.32
CA ALA A 69 -10.42 -7.32 21.01
C ALA A 69 -10.56 -6.09 20.11
N ALA A 70 -11.54 -6.11 19.19
CA ALA A 70 -11.74 -5.02 18.24
C ALA A 70 -12.27 -3.74 18.93
N ILE A 71 -11.55 -2.63 18.77
CA ILE A 71 -12.03 -1.29 19.11
C ILE A 71 -12.52 -0.65 17.82
N LYS A 72 -13.84 -0.41 17.74
CA LYS A 72 -14.50 0.14 16.55
C LYS A 72 -15.01 1.55 16.80
N ILE A 73 -14.85 2.42 15.81
CA ILE A 73 -15.44 3.76 15.78
C ILE A 73 -16.65 3.71 14.85
N PRO A 74 -17.87 3.91 15.36
CA PRO A 74 -19.09 3.82 14.55
C PRO A 74 -19.13 4.92 13.48
N CYS A 75 -19.75 4.65 12.35
CA CYS A 75 -20.01 5.56 11.22
C CYS A 75 -18.77 6.00 10.40
N VAL A 76 -17.57 5.94 10.96
CA VAL A 76 -16.36 6.45 10.31
C VAL A 76 -15.91 5.57 9.15
N GLY A 77 -16.10 4.27 9.25
CA GLY A 77 -15.72 3.33 8.18
C GLY A 77 -16.46 3.61 6.88
N GLY A 78 -17.79 3.72 6.92
CA GLY A 78 -18.60 4.06 5.74
C GLY A 78 -18.21 5.40 5.13
N LEU A 79 -17.99 6.43 5.95
CA LEU A 79 -17.63 7.75 5.48
C LEU A 79 -16.29 7.78 4.71
N ILE A 80 -15.29 7.04 5.20
CA ILE A 80 -13.97 6.97 4.56
C ILE A 80 -13.99 6.06 3.32
N ILE A 81 -14.64 4.88 3.43
CA ILE A 81 -14.58 3.84 2.40
C ILE A 81 -15.52 4.13 1.24
N THR A 82 -16.77 4.53 1.55
CA THR A 82 -17.83 4.69 0.53
C THR A 82 -18.25 6.13 0.32
N ARG A 83 -17.73 7.07 1.13
CA ARG A 83 -18.20 8.46 1.20
C ARG A 83 -19.71 8.59 1.46
N SER A 84 -20.29 7.54 2.05
CA SER A 84 -21.72 7.44 2.36
C SER A 84 -21.89 6.77 3.72
N ILE A 85 -22.92 7.17 4.43
CA ILE A 85 -23.34 6.52 5.68
C ILE A 85 -24.38 5.42 5.44
N ASP A 86 -24.92 5.33 4.22
CA ASP A 86 -26.02 4.43 3.88
C ASP A 86 -25.59 3.25 2.98
N THR A 87 -24.30 3.22 2.59
CA THR A 87 -23.77 2.16 1.71
C THR A 87 -23.10 1.06 2.54
N PRO A 88 -23.52 -0.20 2.41
CA PRO A 88 -22.87 -1.31 3.10
C PRO A 88 -21.46 -1.55 2.54
N VAL A 89 -20.55 -1.99 3.39
CA VAL A 89 -19.18 -2.37 3.01
C VAL A 89 -19.08 -3.88 2.94
N PRO A 90 -18.76 -4.47 1.77
CA PRO A 90 -18.70 -5.91 1.60
C PRO A 90 -17.57 -6.51 2.43
N GLY A 91 -17.87 -7.61 3.12
CA GLY A 91 -16.91 -8.37 3.90
C GLY A 91 -16.16 -9.41 3.08
N ILE A 92 -15.06 -9.93 3.66
CA ILE A 92 -14.19 -10.94 3.04
C ILE A 92 -15.00 -12.18 2.63
N LYS A 93 -15.90 -12.68 3.48
CA LYS A 93 -16.71 -13.88 3.18
C LYS A 93 -17.56 -13.72 1.93
N GLN A 94 -18.19 -12.56 1.77
CA GLN A 94 -18.99 -12.26 0.58
C GLN A 94 -18.11 -12.14 -0.67
N LEU A 95 -16.97 -11.44 -0.56
CA LEU A 95 -16.04 -11.28 -1.68
C LEU A 95 -15.42 -12.60 -2.13
N VAL A 96 -15.20 -13.57 -1.20
CA VAL A 96 -14.78 -14.93 -1.57
C VAL A 96 -15.85 -15.63 -2.38
N ALA A 97 -17.11 -15.57 -1.96
CA ALA A 97 -18.22 -16.18 -2.69
C ALA A 97 -18.37 -15.56 -4.10
N GLU A 98 -18.29 -14.23 -4.21
CA GLU A 98 -18.28 -13.55 -5.52
C GLU A 98 -17.08 -14.01 -6.39
N ASN A 99 -15.91 -14.20 -5.79
CA ASN A 99 -14.74 -14.69 -6.51
C ASN A 99 -14.86 -16.16 -6.94
N GLU A 100 -15.54 -17.02 -6.16
CA GLU A 100 -15.86 -18.38 -6.59
C GLU A 100 -16.70 -18.38 -7.87
N ASP A 101 -17.72 -17.53 -7.94
CA ASP A 101 -18.58 -17.41 -9.13
C ASP A 101 -17.80 -16.86 -10.34
N ARG A 102 -16.91 -15.89 -10.10
CA ARG A 102 -16.01 -15.38 -11.14
C ARG A 102 -15.01 -16.41 -11.62
N ILE A 103 -14.51 -17.28 -10.75
CA ILE A 103 -13.63 -18.40 -11.13
C ILE A 103 -14.39 -19.39 -12.00
N ARG A 104 -15.64 -19.75 -11.66
CA ARG A 104 -16.48 -20.63 -12.49
C ARG A 104 -16.75 -20.01 -13.87
N SER A 105 -17.10 -18.72 -13.92
CA SER A 105 -17.23 -17.98 -15.17
C SER A 105 -15.94 -17.97 -15.98
N GLY A 106 -14.78 -17.78 -15.32
CA GLY A 106 -13.45 -17.79 -15.91
C GLY A 106 -13.03 -19.17 -16.45
N MET A 107 -13.44 -20.27 -15.81
CA MET A 107 -13.25 -21.63 -16.35
C MET A 107 -13.94 -21.80 -17.71
N ILE A 108 -15.18 -21.33 -17.81
CA ILE A 108 -15.94 -21.37 -19.07
C ILE A 108 -15.24 -20.50 -20.12
N ALA A 109 -14.84 -19.27 -19.74
CA ALA A 109 -14.11 -18.36 -20.63
C ALA A 109 -12.80 -18.99 -21.15
N TYR A 110 -12.08 -19.70 -20.28
CA TYR A 110 -10.85 -20.40 -20.67
C TYR A 110 -11.10 -21.52 -21.68
N GLY A 111 -12.15 -22.34 -21.47
CA GLY A 111 -12.55 -23.38 -22.43
C GLY A 111 -12.97 -22.82 -23.79
N LEU A 112 -13.69 -21.68 -23.81
CA LEU A 112 -14.04 -20.97 -25.04
C LEU A 112 -12.78 -20.43 -25.75
N LEU A 113 -11.82 -19.90 -25.01
CA LEU A 113 -10.54 -19.41 -25.53
C LEU A 113 -9.74 -20.54 -26.18
N GLU A 114 -9.70 -21.72 -25.58
CA GLU A 114 -9.02 -22.90 -26.16
C GLU A 114 -9.65 -23.32 -27.47
N LYS A 115 -10.97 -23.38 -27.57
CA LYS A 115 -11.68 -23.65 -28.84
C LYS A 115 -11.36 -22.62 -29.91
N LEU A 116 -11.33 -21.33 -29.57
CA LEU A 116 -10.93 -20.26 -30.48
C LEU A 116 -9.49 -20.42 -30.99
N ARG A 117 -8.56 -20.87 -30.12
CA ARG A 117 -7.17 -21.16 -30.47
C ARG A 117 -7.02 -22.40 -31.38
N GLN A 118 -7.90 -23.39 -31.23
CA GLN A 118 -7.95 -24.57 -32.07
C GLN A 118 -8.51 -24.31 -33.47
N GLY A 119 -9.01 -23.09 -33.73
CA GLY A 119 -9.42 -22.68 -35.08
C GLY A 119 -10.94 -22.52 -35.26
N ASP A 120 -11.75 -22.84 -34.26
CA ASP A 120 -13.19 -22.56 -34.31
C ASP A 120 -13.42 -21.06 -34.07
N ARG A 121 -13.76 -20.34 -35.14
CA ARG A 121 -14.00 -18.89 -35.14
C ARG A 121 -15.45 -18.52 -35.38
N SER A 122 -16.37 -19.38 -34.98
CA SER A 122 -17.83 -19.10 -35.11
C SER A 122 -18.18 -17.81 -34.34
N ASP A 123 -19.08 -17.03 -34.90
CA ASP A 123 -19.45 -15.75 -34.28
C ASP A 123 -20.19 -15.94 -32.95
N SER A 124 -20.93 -17.06 -32.81
CA SER A 124 -21.53 -17.47 -31.54
C SER A 124 -20.49 -17.71 -30.44
N LEU A 125 -19.37 -18.37 -30.77
CA LEU A 125 -18.27 -18.62 -29.82
C LEU A 125 -17.56 -17.33 -29.39
N LYS A 126 -17.32 -16.43 -30.35
CA LYS A 126 -16.76 -15.09 -30.05
C LYS A 126 -17.68 -14.27 -29.15
N ALA A 127 -18.99 -14.27 -29.40
CA ALA A 127 -19.95 -13.58 -28.57
C ALA A 127 -19.97 -14.15 -27.15
N ALA A 128 -20.02 -15.48 -26.99
CA ALA A 128 -19.98 -16.14 -25.68
C ALA A 128 -18.67 -15.86 -24.93
N PHE A 129 -17.54 -15.81 -25.63
CA PHE A 129 -16.26 -15.44 -25.02
C PHE A 129 -16.24 -13.99 -24.57
N LYS A 130 -16.73 -13.07 -25.40
CA LYS A 130 -16.79 -11.63 -25.10
C LYS A 130 -17.62 -11.33 -23.84
N GLU A 131 -18.67 -12.08 -23.60
CA GLU A 131 -19.51 -11.94 -22.41
C GLU A 131 -18.74 -12.28 -21.11
N ARG A 132 -17.81 -13.27 -21.16
CA ARG A 132 -17.11 -13.80 -19.98
C ARG A 132 -15.63 -13.47 -19.95
N GLN A 133 -15.11 -12.74 -20.92
CA GLN A 133 -13.67 -12.42 -21.03
C GLN A 133 -13.10 -11.71 -19.82
N ASN A 134 -13.89 -10.91 -19.10
CA ASN A 134 -13.47 -10.16 -17.92
C ASN A 134 -13.16 -11.07 -16.73
N ASP A 135 -13.67 -12.31 -16.74
CA ASP A 135 -13.42 -13.28 -15.67
C ASP A 135 -12.32 -14.29 -16.04
N LEU A 136 -11.75 -14.19 -17.25
CA LEU A 136 -10.71 -15.11 -17.72
C LEU A 136 -9.53 -15.19 -16.74
N GLY A 137 -9.10 -14.05 -16.19
CA GLY A 137 -8.02 -14.00 -15.21
C GLY A 137 -8.32 -14.81 -13.94
N TYR A 138 -9.57 -14.80 -13.50
CA TYR A 138 -9.99 -15.62 -12.35
C TYR A 138 -9.91 -17.12 -12.67
N GLY A 139 -10.29 -17.53 -13.88
CA GLY A 139 -10.08 -18.90 -14.34
C GLY A 139 -8.59 -19.30 -14.37
N LEU A 140 -7.70 -18.35 -14.70
CA LEU A 140 -6.26 -18.60 -14.70
C LEU A 140 -5.67 -18.89 -13.30
N LEU A 141 -6.33 -18.51 -12.21
CA LEU A 141 -5.90 -18.87 -10.85
C LEU A 141 -5.86 -20.38 -10.64
N LEU A 142 -6.73 -21.12 -11.31
CA LEU A 142 -6.80 -22.57 -11.21
C LEU A 142 -5.55 -23.28 -11.77
N LYS A 143 -4.76 -22.60 -12.63
CA LYS A 143 -3.49 -23.15 -13.12
C LYS A 143 -2.46 -23.46 -12.02
N ARG A 144 -2.66 -22.92 -10.84
CA ARG A 144 -1.85 -23.25 -9.67
C ARG A 144 -2.13 -24.66 -9.15
N TYR A 145 -3.34 -25.16 -9.37
CA TYR A 145 -3.84 -26.43 -8.81
C TYR A 145 -4.01 -27.53 -9.85
N THR A 146 -4.30 -27.14 -11.09
CA THR A 146 -4.50 -28.10 -12.19
C THR A 146 -4.00 -27.52 -13.51
N PRO A 147 -3.34 -28.33 -14.35
CA PRO A 147 -2.98 -27.90 -15.71
C PRO A 147 -4.22 -27.73 -16.60
N GLN A 148 -5.30 -28.48 -16.34
CA GLN A 148 -6.56 -28.45 -17.08
C GLN A 148 -7.58 -27.60 -16.30
N VAL A 149 -7.65 -26.33 -16.64
CA VAL A 149 -8.52 -25.34 -15.94
C VAL A 149 -9.99 -25.74 -16.00
N VAL A 150 -10.43 -26.34 -17.11
CA VAL A 150 -11.85 -26.68 -17.38
C VAL A 150 -12.34 -27.81 -16.47
N ASP A 151 -11.44 -28.68 -16.00
CA ASP A 151 -11.77 -29.87 -15.21
C ASP A 151 -11.49 -29.65 -13.69
N ALA A 152 -11.36 -28.40 -13.26
CA ALA A 152 -11.08 -28.11 -11.86
C ALA A 152 -12.24 -28.54 -10.95
N THR A 153 -11.88 -29.13 -9.81
CA THR A 153 -12.84 -29.59 -8.80
C THR A 153 -13.36 -28.43 -7.95
N GLU A 154 -14.53 -28.60 -7.34
CA GLU A 154 -15.10 -27.60 -6.42
C GLU A 154 -14.16 -27.24 -5.26
N THR A 155 -13.36 -28.20 -4.80
CA THR A 155 -12.36 -27.94 -3.75
C THR A 155 -11.27 -27.01 -4.24
N GLN A 156 -10.81 -27.17 -5.48
CA GLN A 156 -9.79 -26.32 -6.09
C GLN A 156 -10.33 -24.92 -6.37
N ILE A 157 -11.61 -24.79 -6.76
CA ILE A 157 -12.27 -23.51 -6.96
C ILE A 157 -12.33 -22.74 -5.63
N LYS A 158 -12.79 -23.37 -4.56
CA LYS A 158 -12.83 -22.76 -3.22
C LYS A 158 -11.46 -22.33 -2.74
N GLN A 159 -10.44 -23.18 -2.93
CA GLN A 159 -9.08 -22.85 -2.53
C GLN A 159 -8.52 -21.67 -3.34
N ALA A 160 -8.77 -21.64 -4.65
CA ALA A 160 -8.37 -20.53 -5.51
C ALA A 160 -9.08 -19.22 -5.14
N ALA A 161 -10.34 -19.29 -4.70
CA ALA A 161 -11.07 -18.12 -4.22
C ALA A 161 -10.51 -17.61 -2.88
N LEU A 162 -10.15 -18.50 -1.95
CA LEU A 162 -9.49 -18.14 -0.70
C LEU A 162 -8.11 -17.52 -0.95
N ASP A 163 -7.36 -18.00 -1.92
CA ASP A 163 -6.05 -17.45 -2.29
C ASP A 163 -6.12 -16.01 -2.84
N THR A 164 -7.31 -15.53 -3.22
CA THR A 164 -7.49 -14.12 -3.62
C THR A 164 -7.39 -13.15 -2.45
N ILE A 165 -7.40 -13.66 -1.20
CA ILE A 165 -7.34 -12.84 -0.01
C ILE A 165 -5.89 -12.73 0.44
N PRO A 166 -5.31 -11.54 0.53
CA PRO A 166 -4.01 -11.35 1.15
C PRO A 166 -4.08 -11.63 2.65
N GLY A 167 -2.95 -11.90 3.28
CA GLY A 167 -2.88 -12.08 4.73
C GLY A 167 -3.48 -10.87 5.47
N VAL A 168 -4.58 -11.07 6.20
CA VAL A 168 -5.35 -9.99 6.82
C VAL A 168 -4.56 -9.31 7.93
N ALA A 169 -3.94 -10.09 8.83
CA ALA A 169 -3.21 -9.53 9.96
C ALA A 169 -2.04 -8.60 9.53
N PRO A 170 -1.12 -8.99 8.62
CA PRO A 170 -0.06 -8.09 8.18
C PRO A 170 -0.60 -6.87 7.44
N MET A 171 -1.67 -7.00 6.63
CA MET A 171 -2.31 -5.87 5.95
C MET A 171 -2.90 -4.86 6.94
N PHE A 172 -3.65 -5.37 7.91
CA PHE A 172 -4.28 -4.58 8.95
C PHE A 172 -3.26 -3.76 9.75
N TRP A 173 -2.20 -4.40 10.24
CA TRP A 173 -1.20 -3.73 11.05
C TRP A 173 -0.29 -2.79 10.26
N ALA A 174 0.13 -3.18 9.05
CA ALA A 174 0.94 -2.31 8.20
C ALA A 174 0.22 -1.00 7.87
N PHE A 175 -1.07 -1.08 7.53
CA PHE A 175 -1.88 0.10 7.25
C PHE A 175 -2.02 1.00 8.49
N ARG A 176 -2.33 0.44 9.64
CA ARG A 176 -2.52 1.22 10.88
C ARG A 176 -1.26 1.86 11.39
N ILE A 177 -0.12 1.17 11.34
CA ILE A 177 1.17 1.73 11.72
C ILE A 177 1.53 2.87 10.75
N MET A 178 1.34 2.69 9.44
CA MET A 178 1.57 3.73 8.43
C MET A 178 0.76 4.99 8.74
N VAL A 179 -0.54 4.85 8.95
CA VAL A 179 -1.46 5.97 9.28
C VAL A 179 -1.09 6.60 10.62
N GLY A 180 -0.80 5.79 11.63
CA GLY A 180 -0.38 6.26 12.95
C GLY A 180 0.91 7.08 12.90
N LEU A 181 1.90 6.64 12.13
CA LEU A 181 3.14 7.40 11.87
C LEU A 181 2.85 8.72 11.15
N GLY A 182 1.92 8.73 10.18
CA GLY A 182 1.48 9.93 9.49
C GLY A 182 0.89 10.97 10.44
N PHE A 183 -0.03 10.58 11.31
CA PHE A 183 -0.61 11.47 12.33
C PHE A 183 0.42 11.91 13.38
N MET A 184 1.31 11.01 13.80
CA MET A 184 2.40 11.37 14.71
C MET A 184 3.30 12.44 14.09
N LEU A 185 3.70 12.29 12.84
CA LEU A 185 4.52 13.28 12.12
C LEU A 185 3.78 14.60 11.94
N LEU A 186 2.49 14.56 11.60
CA LEU A 186 1.66 15.75 11.50
C LEU A 186 1.66 16.53 12.81
N ALA A 187 1.38 15.86 13.92
CA ALA A 187 1.37 16.49 15.24
C ALA A 187 2.74 17.06 15.62
N LEU A 188 3.81 16.29 15.40
CA LEU A 188 5.18 16.68 15.73
C LEU A 188 5.63 17.92 14.93
N ILE A 189 5.37 17.93 13.62
CA ILE A 189 5.74 19.06 12.76
C ILE A 189 4.85 20.27 13.02
N ALA A 190 3.56 20.10 13.33
CA ALA A 190 2.67 21.18 13.73
C ALA A 190 3.15 21.87 15.01
N VAL A 191 3.52 21.10 16.02
CA VAL A 191 4.10 21.61 17.26
C VAL A 191 5.43 22.33 17.01
N ALA A 192 6.28 21.77 16.15
CA ALA A 192 7.54 22.40 15.76
C ALA A 192 7.32 23.74 15.04
N PHE A 193 6.38 23.79 14.10
CA PHE A 193 6.00 25.00 13.39
C PHE A 193 5.45 26.07 14.35
N TYR A 194 4.56 25.68 15.27
CA TYR A 194 4.04 26.58 16.31
C TYR A 194 5.15 27.24 17.13
N TYR A 195 6.12 26.44 17.64
CA TYR A 195 7.24 26.98 18.40
C TYR A 195 8.22 27.79 17.53
N CYS A 196 8.29 27.56 16.24
CA CYS A 196 9.02 28.45 15.33
C CYS A 196 8.35 29.81 15.19
N CYS A 197 7.02 29.84 15.04
CA CYS A 197 6.25 31.08 14.96
C CYS A 197 6.34 31.90 16.23
N THR A 198 6.32 31.26 17.40
CA THR A 198 6.44 31.94 18.73
C THR A 198 7.90 32.26 19.08
N ARG A 199 8.88 31.90 18.25
CA ARG A 199 10.32 32.15 18.41
C ARG A 199 10.96 31.52 19.67
N VAL A 200 10.29 30.57 20.32
CA VAL A 200 10.77 29.86 21.53
C VAL A 200 11.34 28.46 21.25
N PHE A 201 11.47 28.11 19.99
CA PHE A 201 11.90 26.82 19.49
C PHE A 201 13.22 26.32 20.13
N ASP A 202 14.24 27.21 20.26
CA ASP A 202 15.56 26.83 20.81
C ASP A 202 15.48 26.39 22.28
N GLN A 203 14.45 26.81 23.01
CA GLN A 203 14.26 26.48 24.41
C GLN A 203 13.67 25.08 24.60
N LYS A 204 13.07 24.51 23.52
CA LYS A 204 12.34 23.23 23.56
C LYS A 204 13.23 22.05 23.15
N LYS A 205 14.28 21.78 23.96
CA LYS A 205 15.25 20.71 23.70
C LYS A 205 14.61 19.32 23.55
N TRP A 206 13.51 19.05 24.26
CA TRP A 206 12.79 17.79 24.14
C TRP A 206 12.20 17.60 22.75
N LEU A 207 11.64 18.65 22.15
CA LEU A 207 11.08 18.63 20.80
C LEU A 207 12.17 18.33 19.76
N LEU A 208 13.34 18.99 19.91
CA LEU A 208 14.50 18.71 19.03
C LEU A 208 14.95 17.26 19.07
N LYS A 209 14.97 16.66 20.27
CA LYS A 209 15.29 15.24 20.44
C LYS A 209 14.23 14.35 19.78
N LEU A 210 12.94 14.65 19.94
CA LEU A 210 11.86 13.89 19.29
C LEU A 210 11.93 13.99 17.76
N LEU A 211 12.23 15.16 17.22
CA LEU A 211 12.42 15.35 15.78
C LEU A 211 13.57 14.51 15.22
N ILE A 212 14.68 14.39 15.97
CA ILE A 212 15.80 13.52 15.60
C ILE A 212 15.38 12.05 15.63
N ILE A 213 14.67 11.62 16.67
CA ILE A 213 14.18 10.23 16.79
C ILE A 213 13.15 9.92 15.69
N ALA A 214 12.34 10.91 15.28
CA ALA A 214 11.34 10.77 14.24
C ALA A 214 11.91 10.78 12.80
N LEU A 215 13.21 11.04 12.61
CA LEU A 215 13.83 11.05 11.28
C LEU A 215 13.56 9.78 10.44
N PRO A 216 13.61 8.55 10.97
CA PRO A 216 13.32 7.35 10.19
C PRO A 216 11.82 7.13 9.93
N ALA A 217 10.92 7.81 10.64
CA ALA A 217 9.49 7.57 10.55
C ALA A 217 8.88 7.76 9.15
N PRO A 218 9.27 8.76 8.33
CA PRO A 218 8.78 8.88 6.96
C PRO A 218 9.16 7.68 6.09
N TRP A 219 10.39 7.17 6.20
CA TRP A 219 10.80 5.98 5.43
C TRP A 219 10.03 4.74 5.86
N ILE A 220 9.86 4.52 7.18
CA ILE A 220 9.06 3.41 7.69
C ILE A 220 7.61 3.50 7.17
N ALA A 221 7.02 4.69 7.18
CA ALA A 221 5.66 4.90 6.66
C ALA A 221 5.57 4.60 5.16
N ILE A 222 6.56 5.02 4.36
CA ILE A 222 6.62 4.74 2.92
C ILE A 222 6.74 3.24 2.65
N GLU A 223 7.64 2.54 3.35
CA GLU A 223 7.82 1.09 3.19
C GLU A 223 6.56 0.30 3.59
N LEU A 224 5.89 0.70 4.67
CA LEU A 224 4.61 0.09 5.05
C LEU A 224 3.52 0.38 4.01
N GLY A 225 3.47 1.58 3.45
CA GLY A 225 2.56 1.94 2.36
C GLY A 225 2.83 1.12 1.10
N TRP A 226 4.10 0.95 0.73
CA TRP A 226 4.50 0.07 -0.37
C TRP A 226 4.12 -1.39 -0.11
N PHE A 227 4.36 -1.89 1.11
CA PHE A 227 3.92 -3.22 1.51
C PHE A 227 2.41 -3.40 1.34
N VAL A 228 1.59 -2.47 1.84
CA VAL A 228 0.13 -2.48 1.67
C VAL A 228 -0.27 -2.47 0.19
N ALA A 229 0.43 -1.69 -0.64
CA ALA A 229 0.15 -1.59 -2.07
C ALA A 229 0.42 -2.91 -2.79
N GLU A 230 1.60 -3.51 -2.59
CA GLU A 230 2.08 -4.66 -3.36
C GLU A 230 1.61 -6.01 -2.78
N TYR A 231 1.69 -6.17 -1.46
CA TYR A 231 1.21 -7.37 -0.79
C TYR A 231 -0.31 -7.50 -0.87
N GLY A 232 -1.03 -6.38 -0.69
CA GLY A 232 -2.49 -6.34 -0.81
C GLY A 232 -3.02 -6.55 -2.24
N ARG A 233 -2.15 -6.50 -3.25
CA ARG A 233 -2.50 -6.80 -4.64
C ARG A 233 -2.44 -8.27 -4.97
N GLN A 234 -1.73 -9.08 -4.15
CA GLN A 234 -1.61 -10.51 -4.42
C GLN A 234 -2.99 -11.20 -4.39
N PRO A 235 -3.20 -12.24 -5.24
CA PRO A 235 -2.23 -12.95 -6.09
C PRO A 235 -2.05 -12.34 -7.49
N TRP A 236 -2.34 -11.07 -7.70
CA TRP A 236 -2.39 -10.44 -9.01
C TRP A 236 -1.14 -9.62 -9.34
N THR A 237 -0.62 -9.72 -10.56
CA THR A 237 0.22 -8.68 -11.19
C THR A 237 -0.66 -7.59 -11.77
N ILE A 238 -1.73 -7.99 -12.49
CA ILE A 238 -2.78 -7.08 -12.98
C ILE A 238 -4.11 -7.60 -12.43
N GLY A 239 -4.77 -6.81 -11.58
CA GLY A 239 -5.96 -7.21 -10.85
C GLY A 239 -7.03 -7.84 -11.73
N GLY A 240 -7.46 -9.05 -11.42
CA GLY A 240 -8.48 -9.79 -12.15
C GLY A 240 -8.10 -10.27 -13.57
N VAL A 241 -6.88 -9.97 -14.05
CA VAL A 241 -6.44 -10.27 -15.41
C VAL A 241 -5.29 -11.27 -15.43
N LEU A 242 -4.21 -10.97 -14.70
CA LEU A 242 -2.99 -11.77 -14.75
C LEU A 242 -2.50 -12.13 -13.35
N PRO A 243 -2.55 -13.40 -12.96
CA PRO A 243 -1.94 -13.88 -11.73
C PRO A 243 -0.42 -13.72 -11.70
N THR A 244 0.15 -13.42 -10.53
CA THR A 244 1.59 -13.20 -10.35
C THR A 244 2.44 -14.40 -10.75
N PHE A 245 2.00 -15.62 -10.42
CA PHE A 245 2.75 -16.83 -10.74
C PHE A 245 2.79 -17.15 -12.26
N LEU A 246 1.93 -16.54 -13.08
CA LEU A 246 1.95 -16.61 -14.55
C LEU A 246 2.70 -15.43 -15.19
N SER A 247 3.15 -14.48 -14.40
CA SER A 247 3.79 -13.22 -14.82
C SER A 247 5.32 -13.35 -14.85
N THR A 248 5.84 -14.56 -15.02
CA THR A 248 7.28 -14.83 -15.05
C THR A 248 7.85 -14.53 -16.44
N SER A 249 9.09 -13.98 -16.46
CA SER A 249 9.85 -13.79 -17.68
C SER A 249 10.65 -15.05 -18.04
N THR A 250 11.23 -15.07 -19.25
CA THR A 250 12.13 -16.13 -19.73
C THR A 250 13.57 -15.97 -19.24
N LEU A 251 13.85 -14.99 -18.36
CA LEU A 251 15.18 -14.76 -17.81
C LEU A 251 15.63 -15.91 -16.92
N THR A 252 16.91 -16.25 -17.00
CA THR A 252 17.48 -17.26 -16.10
C THR A 252 17.66 -16.71 -14.69
N ALA A 253 17.69 -17.59 -13.70
CA ALA A 253 17.97 -17.18 -12.32
C ALA A 253 19.33 -16.47 -12.18
N GLY A 254 20.33 -16.84 -13.01
CA GLY A 254 21.64 -16.19 -13.04
C GLY A 254 21.57 -14.73 -13.50
N ASP A 255 20.81 -14.44 -14.56
CA ASP A 255 20.61 -13.08 -15.06
C ASP A 255 19.91 -12.21 -14.02
N LEU A 256 18.92 -12.77 -13.33
CA LEU A 256 18.18 -12.07 -12.28
C LEU A 256 19.07 -11.74 -11.07
N ILE A 257 19.83 -12.74 -10.59
CA ILE A 257 20.77 -12.55 -9.47
C ILE A 257 21.85 -11.52 -9.84
N GLY A 258 22.40 -11.58 -11.05
CA GLY A 258 23.39 -10.62 -11.54
C GLY A 258 22.85 -9.20 -11.57
N SER A 259 21.62 -9.02 -12.07
CA SER A 259 20.95 -7.71 -12.11
C SER A 259 20.67 -7.16 -10.73
N ILE A 260 20.14 -7.98 -9.82
CA ILE A 260 19.85 -7.59 -8.43
C ILE A 260 21.16 -7.23 -7.71
N PHE A 261 22.21 -8.06 -7.86
CA PHE A 261 23.51 -7.76 -7.25
C PHE A 261 24.10 -6.44 -7.76
N GLY A 262 24.05 -6.19 -9.08
CA GLY A 262 24.48 -4.92 -9.67
C GLY A 262 23.73 -3.71 -9.11
N LEU A 263 22.40 -3.80 -9.02
CA LEU A 263 21.58 -2.74 -8.42
C LEU A 263 21.94 -2.51 -6.94
N VAL A 264 21.98 -3.56 -6.15
CA VAL A 264 22.32 -3.47 -4.71
C VAL A 264 23.70 -2.86 -4.52
N LEU A 265 24.69 -3.26 -5.32
CA LEU A 265 26.04 -2.72 -5.24
C LEU A 265 26.08 -1.21 -5.54
N ILE A 266 25.44 -0.78 -6.65
CA ILE A 266 25.42 0.63 -7.05
C ILE A 266 24.71 1.48 -5.99
N TYR A 267 23.53 1.08 -5.56
CA TYR A 267 22.78 1.85 -4.55
C TYR A 267 23.48 1.85 -3.17
N THR A 268 24.16 0.76 -2.80
CA THR A 268 24.95 0.73 -1.55
C THR A 268 26.11 1.70 -1.62
N VAL A 269 26.84 1.75 -2.72
CA VAL A 269 27.93 2.73 -2.90
C VAL A 269 27.42 4.16 -2.83
N LEU A 270 26.30 4.45 -3.50
CA LEU A 270 25.67 5.77 -3.45
C LEU A 270 25.21 6.13 -2.02
N LEU A 271 24.58 5.20 -1.32
CA LEU A 271 24.13 5.39 0.05
C LEU A 271 25.31 5.68 1.00
N VAL A 272 26.41 4.94 0.88
CA VAL A 272 27.62 5.17 1.69
C VAL A 272 28.19 6.55 1.41
N ALA A 273 28.27 6.96 0.14
CA ALA A 273 28.74 8.29 -0.23
C ALA A 273 27.82 9.40 0.32
N GLU A 274 26.51 9.22 0.21
CA GLU A 274 25.52 10.17 0.74
C GLU A 274 25.62 10.31 2.26
N VAL A 275 25.59 9.20 2.98
CA VAL A 275 25.72 9.20 4.45
C VAL A 275 27.03 9.82 4.90
N TYR A 276 28.15 9.50 4.22
CA TYR A 276 29.45 10.12 4.51
C TYR A 276 29.39 11.65 4.33
N LEU A 277 28.85 12.13 3.20
CA LEU A 277 28.74 13.56 2.93
C LEU A 277 27.80 14.25 3.93
N MET A 278 26.64 13.66 4.21
CA MET A 278 25.71 14.18 5.22
C MET A 278 26.40 14.33 6.58
N MET A 279 27.04 13.29 7.07
CA MET A 279 27.74 13.31 8.37
C MET A 279 28.87 14.34 8.38
N LYS A 280 29.64 14.44 7.29
CA LYS A 280 30.70 15.43 7.14
C LYS A 280 30.17 16.87 7.25
N PHE A 281 29.08 17.19 6.55
CA PHE A 281 28.51 18.54 6.54
C PHE A 281 27.72 18.86 7.82
N VAL A 282 27.00 17.88 8.38
CA VAL A 282 26.33 18.05 9.68
C VAL A 282 27.34 18.38 10.78
N ARG A 283 28.49 17.68 10.83
CA ARG A 283 29.56 17.96 11.82
C ARG A 283 30.20 19.34 11.63
N ARG A 284 30.31 19.82 10.40
CA ARG A 284 30.87 21.15 10.11
C ARG A 284 29.90 22.29 10.43
N GLY A 285 28.61 22.02 10.46
CA GLY A 285 27.58 23.01 10.76
C GLY A 285 27.26 23.95 9.60
N PRO A 286 26.28 24.86 9.77
CA PRO A 286 25.75 25.72 8.70
C PRO A 286 26.76 26.67 8.05
N SER A 287 27.77 27.12 8.80
CA SER A 287 28.80 28.05 8.32
C SER A 287 29.75 27.43 7.31
N SER A 288 29.85 26.10 7.24
CA SER A 288 30.78 25.39 6.34
C SER A 288 30.34 25.36 4.89
N LEU A 289 29.06 25.64 4.62
CA LEU A 289 28.48 25.57 3.27
C LEU A 289 28.50 26.90 2.52
N HIS A 290 28.94 27.99 3.14
CA HIS A 290 28.84 29.37 2.64
C HIS A 290 27.42 29.76 2.18
N THR A 291 26.42 28.94 2.46
CA THR A 291 25.03 29.20 2.15
C THR A 291 24.45 30.17 3.16
N GLY A 292 24.33 31.44 2.78
CA GLY A 292 23.80 32.50 3.61
C GLY A 292 24.83 33.28 4.43
N ARG A 293 26.11 32.96 4.37
CA ARG A 293 27.21 33.83 4.77
C ARG A 293 28.09 34.07 3.56
N TYR A 294 28.16 35.31 3.17
CA TYR A 294 29.09 35.77 2.14
C TYR A 294 30.47 35.93 2.73
N HIS A 295 31.54 35.88 1.93
CA HIS A 295 32.92 36.01 2.36
C HIS A 295 33.18 37.26 3.22
N PHE A 296 32.42 38.34 2.98
CA PHE A 296 32.53 39.59 3.72
C PHE A 296 31.91 39.58 5.12
N GLU A 297 31.13 38.53 5.50
CA GLU A 297 30.64 38.37 6.86
C GLU A 297 31.70 37.78 7.83
N HIS A 298 32.76 37.18 7.31
CA HIS A 298 33.91 36.71 8.09
C HIS A 298 34.78 37.86 8.60
N ASP A 299 34.87 38.95 7.82
CA ASP A 299 35.71 40.10 8.16
C ASP A 299 35.07 41.07 9.16
N ALA A 300 33.76 40.89 9.43
CA ALA A 300 33.00 41.74 10.37
C ALA A 300 33.01 41.23 11.81
N VAL A 301 33.71 40.12 12.09
CA VAL A 301 33.76 39.47 13.43
C VAL A 301 35.20 39.29 13.94
N SER A 302 36.18 39.80 13.21
CA SER A 302 37.62 39.88 13.67
C SER A 302 37.93 41.19 14.39
#